data_c8306cf9795d44e4bfb48cfb016c69fd
#
_entry.id   c8306cf9795d44e4bfb48cfb016c69fd
#
_cell.length_a   1.000
_cell.length_b   1.000
_cell.length_c   1.000
_cell.angle_alpha   90.00
_cell.angle_beta   90.00
_cell.angle_gamma   90.00
#
_symmetry.space_group_name_H-M   'P 1'
#
loop_
_entity.id
_entity.type
_entity.pdbx_description
1 polymer ?
#
loop_
_entity_poly.entity_id
_entity_poly.type
_entity_poly.pdbx_seq_one_letter_code
_entity_poly.pdbx_strand_id
1 'polypeptide(L)'
;MSKKLFNAPDVKLAIVAVSRDCFPESLSVNRRKALVKAYTEKYGADDIYECPICIVESEIHMQQALADIKAAGCNALCVYLGNFGPEISETMLAQQWGGPVMFCAAAEESQNDLVGGRGDAYCGMLNASYNLKIRGVNAYIPEYPVGNAEECADMIKEFIPVARALDAMKNLKIISFGPRPQNFFACNAPIEPLYRMGVEIEENSELDLFESFNNHEGDERIPAKVAEMEAELGAGNKKPEILEKLAQYELTLLDWVEGHKGSKKYVAIAGKCWPAFQTQFKFVPCYVNSRLTGMGIPVSCEVDIYGALSEYIGYCVSEDIVTLLDINNSVPKDMYEESIKGKFDYKHTDTFMGFHCGNTCSKKLAACEMKNQMIMARALPVEVTNGTLEGDIAPGDITFFRLQSTSDAQIRAYVAEGEVLPVATKSFGGIGVFAIPEMGRFYRHVLIQNNFPHHGAVAFGHFGKALYEVFKYLGLEGTDLGFARKAGDLYPSENPFA
;
A
#
# COMPACT_ATOMS: atom_id res chain seq x y z
N MET A 1 16.21 2.39 -13.74
CA MET A 1 14.89 2.04 -14.29
C MET A 1 14.01 1.63 -13.13
N SER A 2 12.89 2.32 -12.92
CA SER A 2 11.88 1.91 -11.93
C SER A 2 11.37 0.51 -12.30
N LYS A 3 11.14 -0.35 -11.30
CA LYS A 3 10.57 -1.68 -11.52
C LYS A 3 9.13 -1.50 -11.99
N LYS A 4 8.82 -1.96 -13.19
CA LYS A 4 7.43 -1.92 -13.68
C LYS A 4 6.59 -2.92 -12.91
N LEU A 5 5.59 -2.42 -12.18
CA LEU A 5 4.65 -3.25 -11.42
C LEU A 5 3.54 -3.79 -12.34
N PHE A 6 3.13 -5.02 -12.11
CA PHE A 6 2.10 -5.67 -12.94
C PHE A 6 0.70 -5.07 -12.71
N ASN A 7 0.34 -4.82 -11.46
CA ASN A 7 -1.02 -4.44 -11.05
C ASN A 7 -1.05 -3.09 -10.30
N ALA A 8 -0.21 -2.14 -10.74
CA ALA A 8 -0.17 -0.79 -10.18
C ALA A 8 0.29 0.23 -11.24
N PRO A 9 -0.03 1.52 -11.09
CA PRO A 9 0.37 2.54 -12.06
C PRO A 9 1.87 2.83 -12.03
N ASP A 10 2.44 3.04 -13.19
CA ASP A 10 3.66 3.83 -13.31
C ASP A 10 3.29 5.30 -13.01
N VAL A 11 4.09 5.98 -12.20
CA VAL A 11 3.87 7.39 -11.89
C VAL A 11 4.56 8.26 -12.93
N LYS A 12 3.83 9.21 -13.50
CA LYS A 12 4.36 10.31 -14.28
C LYS A 12 3.93 11.62 -13.66
N LEU A 13 4.82 12.21 -12.86
CA LEU A 13 4.55 13.41 -12.09
C LEU A 13 4.87 14.65 -12.91
N ALA A 14 3.87 15.51 -13.11
CA ALA A 14 4.05 16.82 -13.73
C ALA A 14 4.66 17.81 -12.74
N ILE A 15 5.70 18.53 -13.14
CA ILE A 15 6.25 19.67 -12.40
C ILE A 15 5.77 20.96 -13.06
N VAL A 16 4.90 21.72 -12.39
CA VAL A 16 4.32 22.96 -12.85
C VAL A 16 4.83 24.11 -12.00
N ALA A 17 5.64 25.00 -12.56
CA ALA A 17 6.11 26.19 -11.87
C ALA A 17 5.05 27.30 -11.85
N VAL A 18 5.01 28.05 -10.76
CA VAL A 18 4.10 29.19 -10.58
C VAL A 18 4.88 30.46 -10.28
N SER A 19 4.32 31.62 -10.64
CA SER A 19 4.95 32.92 -10.48
C SER A 19 3.91 33.99 -10.17
N ARG A 20 4.14 34.80 -9.14
CA ARG A 20 3.39 36.03 -8.95
C ARG A 20 3.91 37.11 -9.90
N ASP A 21 3.03 37.92 -10.47
CA ASP A 21 3.33 38.89 -11.52
C ASP A 21 4.35 39.97 -11.11
N CYS A 22 4.42 40.31 -9.82
CA CYS A 22 5.40 41.27 -9.28
C CYS A 22 6.84 40.70 -9.14
N PHE A 23 7.03 39.40 -9.41
CA PHE A 23 8.33 38.75 -9.47
C PHE A 23 8.69 38.37 -10.92
N PRO A 24 9.98 38.28 -11.26
CA PRO A 24 10.36 37.83 -12.60
C PRO A 24 9.90 36.40 -12.87
N GLU A 25 9.12 36.18 -13.92
CA GLU A 25 8.71 34.83 -14.37
C GLU A 25 9.94 33.94 -14.62
N SER A 26 11.00 34.54 -15.19
CA SER A 26 12.26 33.83 -15.47
C SER A 26 12.88 33.19 -14.23
N LEU A 27 12.67 33.76 -13.05
CA LEU A 27 13.15 33.17 -11.79
C LEU A 27 12.49 31.81 -11.54
N SER A 28 11.17 31.72 -11.62
CA SER A 28 10.43 30.45 -11.46
C SER A 28 10.77 29.44 -12.55
N VAL A 29 10.89 29.87 -13.81
CA VAL A 29 11.26 29.01 -14.93
C VAL A 29 12.67 28.42 -14.75
N ASN A 30 13.63 29.24 -14.32
CA ASN A 30 15.01 28.78 -14.12
C ASN A 30 15.13 27.83 -12.94
N ARG A 31 14.44 28.12 -11.83
CA ARG A 31 14.38 27.24 -10.65
C ARG A 31 13.73 25.89 -10.98
N ARG A 32 12.65 25.89 -11.78
CA ARG A 32 12.04 24.64 -12.30
C ARG A 32 13.04 23.82 -13.13
N LYS A 33 13.75 24.44 -14.05
CA LYS A 33 14.76 23.75 -14.85
C LYS A 33 15.88 23.17 -14.01
N ALA A 34 16.32 23.89 -12.97
CA ALA A 34 17.31 23.39 -12.02
C ALA A 34 16.78 22.18 -11.25
N LEU A 35 15.54 22.23 -10.79
CA LEU A 35 14.86 21.12 -10.11
C LEU A 35 14.75 19.88 -11.01
N VAL A 36 14.26 20.05 -12.26
CA VAL A 36 14.14 18.94 -13.22
C VAL A 36 15.51 18.32 -13.51
N LYS A 37 16.55 19.16 -13.65
CA LYS A 37 17.92 18.70 -13.86
C LYS A 37 18.40 17.89 -12.64
N ALA A 38 18.27 18.42 -11.42
CA ALA A 38 18.68 17.75 -10.19
C ALA A 38 17.97 16.41 -10.01
N TYR A 39 16.65 16.36 -10.24
CA TYR A 39 15.90 15.12 -10.18
C TYR A 39 16.40 14.10 -11.21
N THR A 40 16.55 14.53 -12.47
CA THR A 40 16.99 13.65 -13.56
C THR A 40 18.39 13.07 -13.32
N GLU A 41 19.32 13.88 -12.83
CA GLU A 41 20.69 13.45 -12.52
C GLU A 41 20.72 12.44 -11.37
N LYS A 42 19.83 12.58 -10.37
CA LYS A 42 19.82 11.72 -9.17
C LYS A 42 18.96 10.47 -9.34
N TYR A 43 17.80 10.57 -9.98
CA TYR A 43 16.76 9.53 -10.00
C TYR A 43 16.37 9.05 -11.41
N GLY A 44 16.83 9.70 -12.46
CA GLY A 44 16.36 9.48 -13.84
C GLY A 44 15.16 10.34 -14.19
N ALA A 45 14.76 10.32 -15.47
CA ALA A 45 13.69 11.17 -15.99
C ALA A 45 12.34 10.45 -16.14
N ASP A 46 12.28 9.16 -15.87
CA ASP A 46 11.12 8.31 -16.21
C ASP A 46 9.86 8.69 -15.41
N ASP A 47 10.04 9.15 -14.17
CA ASP A 47 8.94 9.44 -13.23
C ASP A 47 8.40 10.87 -13.34
N ILE A 48 9.04 11.76 -14.11
CA ILE A 48 8.69 13.19 -14.15
C ILE A 48 8.39 13.72 -15.55
N TYR A 49 7.63 14.81 -15.60
CA TYR A 49 7.35 15.61 -16.77
C TYR A 49 7.49 17.10 -16.45
N GLU A 50 8.35 17.81 -17.17
CA GLU A 50 8.46 19.27 -17.04
C GLU A 50 7.36 19.96 -17.86
N CYS A 51 6.37 20.59 -17.17
CA CYS A 51 5.38 21.41 -17.85
C CYS A 51 6.05 22.70 -18.37
N PRO A 52 5.98 23.00 -19.66
CA PRO A 52 6.62 24.19 -20.23
C PRO A 52 5.92 25.49 -19.81
N ILE A 53 4.68 25.41 -19.36
CA ILE A 53 3.85 26.55 -19.02
C ILE A 53 4.10 26.94 -17.56
N CYS A 54 4.58 28.17 -17.34
CA CYS A 54 4.63 28.80 -16.02
C CYS A 54 3.32 29.53 -15.78
N ILE A 55 2.69 29.30 -14.61
CA ILE A 55 1.45 29.99 -14.24
C ILE A 55 1.79 31.32 -13.57
N VAL A 56 1.57 32.43 -14.31
CA VAL A 56 1.81 33.80 -13.79
C VAL A 56 0.49 34.50 -13.60
N GLU A 57 0.03 34.68 -12.37
CA GLU A 57 -1.22 35.36 -11.94
C GLU A 57 -2.44 35.13 -12.87
N SER A 58 -2.44 34.02 -13.62
CA SER A 58 -3.34 33.81 -14.74
C SER A 58 -4.06 32.47 -14.67
N GLU A 59 -5.38 32.51 -14.57
CA GLU A 59 -6.24 31.34 -14.72
C GLU A 59 -6.17 30.77 -16.16
N ILE A 60 -5.83 31.60 -17.16
CA ILE A 60 -5.62 31.15 -18.55
C ILE A 60 -4.36 30.27 -18.60
N HIS A 61 -3.25 30.71 -18.01
CA HIS A 61 -2.04 29.90 -17.91
C HIS A 61 -2.30 28.61 -17.13
N MET A 62 -3.12 28.68 -16.07
CA MET A 62 -3.52 27.49 -15.31
C MET A 62 -4.27 26.48 -16.19
N GLN A 63 -5.25 26.94 -16.99
CA GLN A 63 -5.98 26.05 -17.92
C GLN A 63 -5.04 25.44 -18.98
N GLN A 64 -4.09 26.23 -19.51
CA GLN A 64 -3.10 25.74 -20.45
C GLN A 64 -2.20 24.68 -19.83
N ALA A 65 -1.70 24.92 -18.61
CA ALA A 65 -0.88 23.94 -17.88
C ALA A 65 -1.68 22.66 -17.60
N LEU A 66 -2.94 22.78 -17.15
CA LEU A 66 -3.81 21.62 -16.90
C LEU A 66 -4.05 20.79 -18.16
N ALA A 67 -4.27 21.44 -19.31
CA ALA A 67 -4.44 20.77 -20.59
C ALA A 67 -3.14 20.06 -21.03
N ASP A 68 -2.00 20.71 -20.88
CA ASP A 68 -0.68 20.18 -21.25
C ASP A 68 -0.34 18.92 -20.44
N ILE A 69 -0.42 18.97 -19.11
CA ILE A 69 -0.09 17.82 -18.25
C ILE A 69 -1.04 16.64 -18.45
N LYS A 70 -2.33 16.89 -18.75
CA LYS A 70 -3.29 15.84 -19.11
C LYS A 70 -2.95 15.21 -20.46
N ALA A 71 -2.61 16.02 -21.45
CA ALA A 71 -2.20 15.54 -22.77
C ALA A 71 -0.89 14.74 -22.71
N ALA A 72 0.03 15.11 -21.80
CA ALA A 72 1.25 14.36 -21.52
C ALA A 72 1.02 13.02 -20.80
N GLY A 73 -0.21 12.73 -20.37
CA GLY A 73 -0.57 11.48 -19.65
C GLY A 73 -0.02 11.43 -18.23
N CYS A 74 0.18 12.59 -17.58
CA CYS A 74 0.58 12.64 -16.18
C CYS A 74 -0.55 12.15 -15.27
N ASN A 75 -0.19 11.50 -14.15
CA ASN A 75 -1.12 11.01 -13.14
C ASN A 75 -0.81 11.49 -11.72
N ALA A 76 0.24 12.29 -11.56
CA ALA A 76 0.58 13.02 -10.35
C ALA A 76 1.02 14.45 -10.68
N LEU A 77 0.90 15.38 -9.73
CA LEU A 77 1.20 16.79 -9.91
C LEU A 77 2.08 17.31 -8.77
N CYS A 78 3.14 18.03 -9.12
CA CYS A 78 3.89 18.91 -8.24
C CYS A 78 3.62 20.36 -8.65
N VAL A 79 3.00 21.13 -7.77
CA VAL A 79 2.94 22.58 -7.88
C VAL A 79 4.19 23.16 -7.23
N TYR A 80 5.07 23.72 -8.04
CA TYR A 80 6.36 24.21 -7.61
C TYR A 80 6.37 25.74 -7.52
N LEU A 81 6.46 26.26 -6.30
CA LEU A 81 6.55 27.69 -6.06
C LEU A 81 8.01 28.14 -6.33
N GLY A 82 8.28 28.53 -7.56
CA GLY A 82 9.58 29.10 -7.94
C GLY A 82 9.80 30.50 -7.40
N ASN A 83 8.69 31.20 -7.08
CA ASN A 83 8.63 32.40 -6.27
C ASN A 83 7.33 32.38 -5.46
N PHE A 84 6.84 33.51 -4.94
CA PHE A 84 5.68 33.63 -4.06
C PHE A 84 4.43 32.85 -4.55
N GLY A 85 4.18 32.83 -5.86
CA GLY A 85 3.05 32.13 -6.47
C GLY A 85 1.71 32.91 -6.44
N PRO A 86 0.82 32.61 -7.40
CA PRO A 86 -0.52 33.20 -7.52
C PRO A 86 -1.56 32.32 -6.81
N GLU A 87 -1.92 32.67 -5.60
CA GLU A 87 -2.76 31.88 -4.67
C GLU A 87 -4.03 31.27 -5.30
N ILE A 88 -4.69 32.00 -6.20
CA ILE A 88 -5.91 31.54 -6.88
C ILE A 88 -5.55 30.46 -7.91
N SER A 89 -4.69 30.78 -8.86
CA SER A 89 -4.44 29.92 -10.02
C SER A 89 -3.73 28.61 -9.66
N GLU A 90 -2.77 28.63 -8.72
CA GLU A 90 -2.05 27.45 -8.28
C GLU A 90 -2.96 26.48 -7.50
N THR A 91 -3.84 26.99 -6.64
CA THR A 91 -4.74 26.14 -5.87
C THR A 91 -5.97 25.69 -6.67
N MET A 92 -6.41 26.47 -7.67
CA MET A 92 -7.39 26.03 -8.68
C MET A 92 -6.81 24.93 -9.57
N LEU A 93 -5.53 24.99 -9.93
CA LEU A 93 -4.87 23.89 -10.65
C LEU A 93 -5.00 22.59 -9.86
N ALA A 94 -4.63 22.60 -8.60
CA ALA A 94 -4.73 21.42 -7.73
C ALA A 94 -6.17 20.90 -7.62
N GLN A 95 -7.15 21.81 -7.46
CA GLN A 95 -8.57 21.46 -7.37
C GLN A 95 -9.09 20.82 -8.66
N GLN A 96 -8.75 21.39 -9.84
CA GLN A 96 -9.23 20.89 -11.13
C GLN A 96 -8.43 19.68 -11.63
N TRP A 97 -7.23 19.50 -11.11
CA TRP A 97 -6.44 18.29 -11.35
C TRP A 97 -7.16 17.06 -10.77
N GLY A 98 -7.62 17.14 -9.53
CA GLY A 98 -8.41 16.10 -8.87
C GLY A 98 -7.68 14.77 -8.64
N GLY A 99 -6.39 14.70 -8.91
CA GLY A 99 -5.49 13.58 -8.68
C GLY A 99 -4.52 13.82 -7.51
N PRO A 100 -3.55 12.94 -7.30
CA PRO A 100 -2.49 13.14 -6.33
C PRO A 100 -1.72 14.42 -6.63
N VAL A 101 -1.57 15.30 -5.63
CA VAL A 101 -0.88 16.58 -5.77
C VAL A 101 0.01 16.85 -4.57
N MET A 102 1.18 17.41 -4.84
CA MET A 102 2.09 17.94 -3.84
C MET A 102 2.42 19.41 -4.11
N PHE A 103 2.85 20.09 -3.05
CA PHE A 103 3.39 21.44 -3.12
C PHE A 103 4.76 21.49 -2.50
N CYS A 104 5.71 22.14 -3.16
CA CYS A 104 7.01 22.51 -2.59
C CYS A 104 7.47 23.85 -3.18
N ALA A 105 8.43 24.48 -2.52
CA ALA A 105 8.84 25.84 -2.82
C ALA A 105 10.37 25.99 -2.88
N ALA A 106 10.83 26.91 -3.70
CA ALA A 106 12.25 27.22 -3.82
C ALA A 106 12.76 28.04 -2.64
N ALA A 107 13.87 27.63 -2.06
CA ALA A 107 14.64 28.43 -1.11
C ALA A 107 15.42 29.56 -1.82
N GLU A 108 15.72 30.64 -1.11
CA GLU A 108 16.78 31.56 -1.46
C GLU A 108 18.12 30.94 -1.07
N GLU A 109 19.00 30.73 -2.06
CA GLU A 109 20.24 29.98 -1.85
C GLU A 109 21.40 30.86 -1.36
N SER A 110 21.28 32.19 -1.51
CA SER A 110 22.31 33.15 -1.15
C SER A 110 21.73 34.39 -0.47
N GLN A 111 22.45 34.95 0.48
CA GLN A 111 22.11 36.26 1.04
C GLN A 111 22.07 37.37 -0.02
N ASN A 112 22.75 37.20 -1.14
CA ASN A 112 22.74 38.16 -2.26
C ASN A 112 21.39 38.12 -3.00
N ASP A 113 20.67 37.02 -2.99
CA ASP A 113 19.36 36.85 -3.63
C ASP A 113 18.27 37.68 -2.90
N LEU A 114 18.48 37.98 -1.63
CA LEU A 114 17.52 38.76 -0.82
C LEU A 114 17.31 40.20 -1.34
N VAL A 115 18.14 40.69 -2.25
CA VAL A 115 18.03 42.05 -2.85
C VAL A 115 17.57 41.96 -4.30
N GLY A 116 18.23 41.16 -5.13
CA GLY A 116 18.04 41.17 -6.59
C GLY A 116 17.38 39.91 -7.17
N GLY A 117 17.47 38.78 -6.51
CA GLY A 117 16.95 37.46 -6.94
C GLY A 117 15.83 36.91 -6.06
N ARG A 118 15.28 37.72 -5.18
CA ARG A 118 14.31 37.34 -4.17
C ARG A 118 13.01 36.83 -4.79
N GLY A 119 12.52 35.70 -4.32
CA GLY A 119 11.28 35.07 -4.80
C GLY A 119 10.16 34.97 -3.75
N ASP A 120 10.48 35.04 -2.46
CA ASP A 120 9.54 34.95 -1.34
C ASP A 120 8.67 33.67 -1.35
N ALA A 121 9.17 32.57 -1.92
CA ALA A 121 8.40 31.33 -1.99
C ALA A 121 8.10 30.71 -0.62
N TYR A 122 8.94 31.00 0.40
CA TYR A 122 8.71 30.58 1.77
C TYR A 122 7.36 31.09 2.34
N CYS A 123 7.07 32.38 2.20
CA CYS A 123 5.76 32.92 2.64
C CYS A 123 4.64 32.56 1.64
N GLY A 124 4.96 32.41 0.35
CA GLY A 124 4.03 31.89 -0.65
C GLY A 124 3.50 30.50 -0.31
N MET A 125 4.34 29.61 0.21
CA MET A 125 3.93 28.27 0.65
C MET A 125 2.89 28.30 1.77
N LEU A 126 3.00 29.21 2.72
CA LEU A 126 1.98 29.40 3.77
C LEU A 126 0.64 29.83 3.17
N ASN A 127 0.66 30.76 2.21
CA ASN A 127 -0.54 31.20 1.55
C ASN A 127 -1.18 30.13 0.65
N ALA A 128 -0.35 29.36 -0.07
CA ALA A 128 -0.82 28.22 -0.84
C ALA A 128 -1.54 27.20 0.05
N SER A 129 -0.94 26.82 1.18
CA SER A 129 -1.54 25.85 2.13
C SER A 129 -2.86 26.37 2.71
N TYR A 130 -2.95 27.64 3.05
CA TYR A 130 -4.20 28.28 3.50
C TYR A 130 -5.30 28.22 2.43
N ASN A 131 -4.95 28.55 1.17
CA ASN A 131 -5.91 28.53 0.06
C ASN A 131 -6.33 27.10 -0.34
N LEU A 132 -5.46 26.10 -0.25
CA LEU A 132 -5.81 24.70 -0.42
C LEU A 132 -6.90 24.28 0.57
N LYS A 133 -6.78 24.68 1.85
CA LYS A 133 -7.79 24.40 2.88
C LYS A 133 -9.14 25.09 2.58
N ILE A 134 -9.14 26.35 2.12
CA ILE A 134 -10.36 27.04 1.68
C ILE A 134 -11.07 26.26 0.57
N ARG A 135 -10.32 25.66 -0.35
CA ARG A 135 -10.86 24.91 -1.49
C ARG A 135 -11.20 23.45 -1.17
N GLY A 136 -10.93 22.99 0.05
CA GLY A 136 -11.12 21.60 0.44
C GLY A 136 -10.23 20.62 -0.34
N VAL A 137 -9.03 21.05 -0.71
CA VAL A 137 -8.06 20.24 -1.45
C VAL A 137 -7.03 19.68 -0.50
N ASN A 138 -6.91 18.34 -0.46
CA ASN A 138 -5.80 17.68 0.21
C ASN A 138 -4.59 17.65 -0.72
N ALA A 139 -3.42 17.97 -0.17
CA ALA A 139 -2.15 17.93 -0.88
C ALA A 139 -1.06 17.35 0.03
N TYR A 140 -0.11 16.63 -0.56
CA TYR A 140 1.11 16.28 0.15
C TYR A 140 1.98 17.51 0.29
N ILE A 141 2.33 17.83 1.51
CA ILE A 141 3.28 18.89 1.85
C ILE A 141 4.41 18.23 2.63
N PRO A 142 5.66 18.24 2.10
CA PRO A 142 6.81 17.66 2.78
C PRO A 142 6.99 18.20 4.20
N GLU A 143 7.73 17.50 5.04
CA GLU A 143 7.99 17.90 6.43
C GLU A 143 8.61 19.30 6.50
N TYR A 144 9.54 19.60 5.58
CA TYR A 144 10.01 20.95 5.33
C TYR A 144 9.88 21.26 3.84
N PRO A 145 8.84 22.01 3.38
CA PRO A 145 8.47 22.09 1.98
C PRO A 145 9.25 23.13 1.16
N VAL A 146 10.34 23.69 1.70
CA VAL A 146 11.13 24.74 1.06
C VAL A 146 12.58 24.30 0.96
N GLY A 147 13.12 24.26 -0.26
CA GLY A 147 14.49 23.76 -0.48
C GLY A 147 15.12 24.27 -1.75
N ASN A 148 16.41 23.99 -1.90
CA ASN A 148 17.12 24.15 -3.17
C ASN A 148 16.66 23.07 -4.17
N ALA A 149 17.24 23.07 -5.37
CA ALA A 149 16.83 22.16 -6.44
C ALA A 149 17.00 20.67 -6.07
N GLU A 150 18.07 20.31 -5.35
CA GLU A 150 18.35 18.93 -4.93
C GLU A 150 17.38 18.48 -3.82
N GLU A 151 17.16 19.32 -2.82
CA GLU A 151 16.23 19.08 -1.73
C GLU A 151 14.78 18.93 -2.25
N CYS A 152 14.35 19.80 -3.19
CA CYS A 152 13.05 19.66 -3.82
C CYS A 152 12.94 18.38 -4.67
N ALA A 153 14.05 17.95 -5.31
CA ALA A 153 14.07 16.67 -6.01
C ALA A 153 13.85 15.48 -5.07
N ASP A 154 14.43 15.51 -3.87
CA ASP A 154 14.21 14.50 -2.84
C ASP A 154 12.75 14.50 -2.36
N MET A 155 12.16 15.67 -2.11
CA MET A 155 10.75 15.81 -1.75
C MET A 155 9.82 15.20 -2.81
N ILE A 156 10.11 15.42 -4.10
CA ILE A 156 9.35 14.81 -5.20
C ILE A 156 9.51 13.29 -5.16
N LYS A 157 10.73 12.77 -4.96
CA LYS A 157 10.98 11.33 -4.91
C LYS A 157 10.22 10.66 -3.78
N GLU A 158 10.13 11.29 -2.62
CA GLU A 158 9.34 10.80 -1.47
C GLU A 158 7.83 10.76 -1.76
N PHE A 159 7.34 11.64 -2.61
CA PHE A 159 5.93 11.67 -3.00
C PHE A 159 5.54 10.58 -4.02
N ILE A 160 6.47 10.08 -4.84
CA ILE A 160 6.17 9.08 -5.90
C ILE A 160 5.40 7.85 -5.37
N PRO A 161 5.83 7.16 -4.29
CA PRO A 161 5.07 6.02 -3.76
C PRO A 161 3.69 6.42 -3.20
N VAL A 162 3.57 7.59 -2.61
CA VAL A 162 2.29 8.14 -2.12
C VAL A 162 1.34 8.38 -3.30
N ALA A 163 1.82 9.06 -4.35
CA ALA A 163 1.06 9.33 -5.55
C ALA A 163 0.60 8.04 -6.24
N ARG A 164 1.47 7.03 -6.32
CA ARG A 164 1.14 5.72 -6.88
C ARG A 164 -0.02 5.07 -6.13
N ALA A 165 0.05 5.00 -4.82
CA ALA A 165 -1.02 4.39 -4.01
C ALA A 165 -2.35 5.13 -4.17
N LEU A 166 -2.34 6.47 -4.18
CA LEU A 166 -3.54 7.30 -4.33
C LEU A 166 -4.18 7.17 -5.74
N ASP A 167 -3.37 7.15 -6.80
CA ASP A 167 -3.87 6.94 -8.17
C ASP A 167 -4.37 5.50 -8.36
N ALA A 168 -3.63 4.54 -7.80
CA ALA A 168 -3.99 3.12 -7.84
C ALA A 168 -5.36 2.86 -7.21
N MET A 169 -5.64 3.41 -6.02
CA MET A 169 -6.92 3.25 -5.32
C MET A 169 -8.11 3.73 -6.15
N LYS A 170 -8.01 4.86 -6.85
CA LYS A 170 -9.08 5.39 -7.73
C LYS A 170 -9.38 4.44 -8.91
N ASN A 171 -8.44 3.61 -9.28
CA ASN A 171 -8.52 2.68 -10.40
C ASN A 171 -8.64 1.21 -9.94
N LEU A 172 -8.90 0.96 -8.65
CA LEU A 172 -8.98 -0.37 -8.05
C LEU A 172 -10.42 -0.90 -8.05
N LYS A 173 -10.55 -2.18 -8.37
CA LYS A 173 -11.72 -3.00 -8.04
C LYS A 173 -11.29 -4.12 -7.09
N ILE A 174 -12.04 -4.33 -6.01
CA ILE A 174 -11.92 -5.50 -5.15
C ILE A 174 -13.06 -6.46 -5.49
N ILE A 175 -12.69 -7.67 -5.89
CA ILE A 175 -13.63 -8.75 -6.24
C ILE A 175 -13.72 -9.67 -5.02
N SER A 176 -14.91 -9.81 -4.45
CA SER A 176 -15.14 -10.68 -3.30
C SER A 176 -15.95 -11.91 -3.66
N PHE A 177 -15.65 -13.04 -2.99
CA PHE A 177 -16.38 -14.31 -3.13
C PHE A 177 -16.94 -14.77 -1.79
N GLY A 178 -18.22 -14.61 -1.64
CA GLY A 178 -18.97 -15.01 -0.45
C GLY A 178 -19.65 -13.86 0.24
N PRO A 179 -20.30 -14.05 1.39
CA PRO A 179 -20.07 -13.23 2.55
C PRO A 179 -18.92 -13.81 3.37
N ARG A 180 -18.43 -13.04 4.38
CA ARG A 180 -17.48 -13.55 5.39
C ARG A 180 -17.94 -14.91 5.94
N PRO A 181 -17.01 -15.72 6.46
CA PRO A 181 -17.39 -17.00 7.08
C PRO A 181 -18.27 -16.81 8.33
N GLN A 182 -19.50 -17.28 8.30
CA GLN A 182 -20.44 -17.34 9.43
C GLN A 182 -20.42 -16.09 10.34
N ASN A 183 -20.07 -16.26 11.61
CA ASN A 183 -19.99 -15.20 12.63
C ASN A 183 -18.61 -14.55 12.77
N PHE A 184 -17.77 -14.62 11.73
CA PHE A 184 -16.43 -14.02 11.72
C PHE A 184 -16.53 -12.50 11.45
N PHE A 185 -17.06 -11.76 12.41
CA PHE A 185 -17.38 -10.33 12.26
C PHE A 185 -16.17 -9.43 12.07
N ALA A 186 -14.96 -9.90 12.40
CA ALA A 186 -13.73 -9.17 12.17
C ALA A 186 -13.55 -8.70 10.72
N CYS A 187 -14.13 -9.44 9.75
CA CYS A 187 -14.07 -9.12 8.33
C CYS A 187 -15.39 -8.51 7.78
N ASN A 188 -16.29 -8.03 8.64
CA ASN A 188 -17.58 -7.47 8.27
C ASN A 188 -17.63 -5.95 8.50
N ALA A 189 -16.77 -5.22 7.84
CA ALA A 189 -16.74 -3.75 7.91
C ALA A 189 -17.64 -3.13 6.82
N PRO A 190 -18.27 -1.96 7.08
CA PRO A 190 -19.01 -1.22 6.09
C PRO A 190 -18.15 -0.85 4.88
N ILE A 191 -18.62 -1.13 3.66
CA ILE A 191 -17.86 -0.90 2.42
C ILE A 191 -18.20 0.42 1.73
N GLU A 192 -19.25 1.12 2.13
CA GLU A 192 -19.68 2.39 1.52
C GLU A 192 -18.58 3.47 1.52
N PRO A 193 -17.72 3.59 2.53
CA PRO A 193 -16.63 4.54 2.49
C PRO A 193 -15.64 4.31 1.34
N LEU A 194 -15.47 3.07 0.87
CA LEU A 194 -14.55 2.72 -0.20
C LEU A 194 -14.98 3.33 -1.54
N TYR A 195 -16.27 3.37 -1.82
CA TYR A 195 -16.79 4.01 -3.04
C TYR A 195 -16.45 5.51 -3.07
N ARG A 196 -16.46 6.18 -1.92
CA ARG A 196 -16.04 7.60 -1.82
C ARG A 196 -14.54 7.80 -2.06
N MET A 197 -13.74 6.76 -1.80
CA MET A 197 -12.30 6.74 -2.12
C MET A 197 -12.02 6.37 -3.59
N GLY A 198 -13.06 6.03 -4.35
CA GLY A 198 -12.95 5.60 -5.74
C GLY A 198 -12.66 4.11 -5.92
N VAL A 199 -12.69 3.31 -4.85
CA VAL A 199 -12.55 1.85 -4.92
C VAL A 199 -13.90 1.23 -5.23
N GLU A 200 -13.97 0.39 -6.25
CA GLU A 200 -15.18 -0.40 -6.59
C GLU A 200 -15.13 -1.76 -5.93
N ILE A 201 -16.28 -2.24 -5.49
CA ILE A 201 -16.44 -3.56 -4.92
C ILE A 201 -17.42 -4.37 -5.78
N GLU A 202 -17.04 -5.60 -6.11
CA GLU A 202 -17.91 -6.56 -6.76
C GLU A 202 -18.08 -7.76 -5.84
N GLU A 203 -19.32 -8.01 -5.43
CA GLU A 203 -19.64 -9.12 -4.52
C GLU A 203 -20.25 -10.29 -5.32
N ASN A 204 -19.59 -11.44 -5.26
CA ASN A 204 -19.98 -12.68 -5.92
C ASN A 204 -20.22 -13.79 -4.89
N SER A 205 -20.96 -14.81 -5.25
CA SER A 205 -21.12 -16.00 -4.40
C SER A 205 -19.99 -17.01 -4.64
N GLU A 206 -19.75 -17.89 -3.66
CA GLU A 206 -18.87 -19.04 -3.86
C GLU A 206 -19.43 -20.03 -4.90
N LEU A 207 -20.73 -20.02 -5.16
CA LEU A 207 -21.33 -20.84 -6.23
C LEU A 207 -20.89 -20.37 -7.61
N ASP A 208 -20.85 -19.05 -7.83
CA ASP A 208 -20.40 -18.48 -9.11
C ASP A 208 -18.94 -18.87 -9.36
N LEU A 209 -18.10 -18.78 -8.30
CA LEU A 209 -16.71 -19.20 -8.36
C LEU A 209 -16.57 -20.71 -8.62
N PHE A 210 -17.39 -21.54 -7.97
CA PHE A 210 -17.36 -22.99 -8.15
C PHE A 210 -17.83 -23.42 -9.53
N GLU A 211 -18.85 -22.79 -10.10
CA GLU A 211 -19.27 -23.01 -11.47
C GLU A 211 -18.15 -22.65 -12.46
N SER A 212 -17.56 -21.47 -12.29
CA SER A 212 -16.43 -21.05 -13.11
C SER A 212 -15.24 -22.00 -13.01
N PHE A 213 -14.92 -22.48 -11.80
CA PHE A 213 -13.88 -23.48 -11.59
C PHE A 213 -14.16 -24.77 -12.37
N ASN A 214 -15.39 -25.28 -12.32
CA ASN A 214 -15.76 -26.49 -13.06
C ASN A 214 -15.68 -26.27 -14.59
N ASN A 215 -15.99 -25.07 -15.07
CA ASN A 215 -15.88 -24.74 -16.49
C ASN A 215 -14.43 -24.68 -17.00
N HIS A 216 -13.44 -24.61 -16.12
CA HIS A 216 -12.01 -24.69 -16.43
C HIS A 216 -11.45 -26.13 -16.37
N GLU A 217 -12.30 -27.14 -16.14
CA GLU A 217 -11.83 -28.54 -16.15
C GLU A 217 -11.26 -28.91 -17.54
N GLY A 218 -10.00 -29.36 -17.55
CA GLY A 218 -9.32 -29.72 -18.79
C GLY A 218 -8.83 -28.53 -19.63
N ASP A 219 -8.75 -27.33 -19.10
CA ASP A 219 -8.17 -26.17 -19.77
C ASP A 219 -6.73 -26.47 -20.22
N GLU A 220 -6.43 -26.17 -21.49
CA GLU A 220 -5.15 -26.47 -22.13
C GLU A 220 -3.94 -25.79 -21.46
N ARG A 221 -4.15 -24.73 -20.67
CA ARG A 221 -3.11 -23.99 -19.92
C ARG A 221 -2.70 -24.69 -18.62
N ILE A 222 -3.49 -25.63 -18.10
CA ILE A 222 -3.25 -26.31 -16.83
C ILE A 222 -1.87 -26.97 -16.78
N PRO A 223 -1.40 -27.76 -17.78
CA PRO A 223 -0.09 -28.39 -17.70
C PRO A 223 1.09 -27.40 -17.56
N ALA A 224 1.02 -26.27 -18.25
CA ALA A 224 2.04 -25.22 -18.15
C ALA A 224 2.04 -24.60 -16.75
N LYS A 225 0.86 -24.35 -16.19
CA LYS A 225 0.70 -23.80 -14.84
C LYS A 225 1.18 -24.76 -13.75
N VAL A 226 0.93 -26.05 -13.90
CA VAL A 226 1.48 -27.09 -13.02
C VAL A 226 3.00 -27.08 -13.04
N ALA A 227 3.63 -26.98 -14.22
CA ALA A 227 5.09 -26.93 -14.34
C ALA A 227 5.68 -25.67 -13.64
N GLU A 228 4.99 -24.52 -13.71
CA GLU A 228 5.38 -23.32 -12.95
C GLU A 228 5.32 -23.56 -11.43
N MET A 229 4.26 -24.20 -10.93
CA MET A 229 4.08 -24.52 -9.51
C MET A 229 5.14 -25.54 -9.02
N GLU A 230 5.45 -26.56 -9.82
CA GLU A 230 6.50 -27.54 -9.52
C GLU A 230 7.87 -26.86 -9.41
N ALA A 231 8.19 -25.98 -10.36
CA ALA A 231 9.44 -25.23 -10.35
C ALA A 231 9.56 -24.29 -9.15
N GLU A 232 8.45 -23.64 -8.75
CA GLU A 232 8.41 -22.75 -7.59
C GLU A 232 8.59 -23.51 -6.27
N LEU A 233 7.87 -24.60 -6.10
CA LEU A 233 7.89 -25.38 -4.87
C LEU A 233 9.16 -26.25 -4.73
N GLY A 234 9.69 -26.77 -5.82
CA GLY A 234 10.87 -27.63 -5.82
C GLY A 234 10.75 -28.78 -4.82
N ALA A 235 11.70 -28.90 -3.89
CA ALA A 235 11.70 -29.92 -2.83
C ALA A 235 10.55 -29.74 -1.81
N GLY A 236 9.95 -28.56 -1.73
CA GLY A 236 8.78 -28.27 -0.88
C GLY A 236 7.45 -28.78 -1.46
N ASN A 237 7.44 -29.30 -2.68
CA ASN A 237 6.26 -29.93 -3.28
C ASN A 237 5.98 -31.29 -2.63
N LYS A 238 5.25 -31.28 -1.52
CA LYS A 238 4.87 -32.51 -0.78
C LYS A 238 3.50 -33.06 -1.17
N LYS A 239 2.81 -32.37 -2.08
CA LYS A 239 1.44 -32.69 -2.50
C LYS A 239 1.26 -32.53 -4.03
N PRO A 240 2.08 -33.24 -4.84
CA PRO A 240 2.02 -33.09 -6.30
C PRO A 240 0.66 -33.49 -6.89
N GLU A 241 -0.09 -34.36 -6.21
CA GLU A 241 -1.38 -34.89 -6.63
C GLU A 241 -2.49 -33.83 -6.71
N ILE A 242 -2.33 -32.65 -6.11
CA ILE A 242 -3.34 -31.58 -6.14
C ILE A 242 -2.98 -30.44 -7.07
N LEU A 243 -1.79 -30.40 -7.66
CA LEU A 243 -1.32 -29.25 -8.44
C LEU A 243 -2.21 -28.95 -9.65
N GLU A 244 -2.76 -29.99 -10.29
CA GLU A 244 -3.69 -29.79 -11.41
C GLU A 244 -4.92 -28.99 -11.00
N LYS A 245 -5.52 -29.30 -9.84
CA LYS A 245 -6.68 -28.55 -9.30
C LYS A 245 -6.30 -27.15 -8.87
N LEU A 246 -5.12 -26.97 -8.29
CA LEU A 246 -4.63 -25.64 -7.91
C LEU A 246 -4.34 -24.78 -9.14
N ALA A 247 -3.78 -25.37 -10.20
CA ALA A 247 -3.57 -24.70 -11.48
C ALA A 247 -4.89 -24.28 -12.14
N GLN A 248 -5.88 -25.19 -12.17
CA GLN A 248 -7.23 -24.90 -12.60
C GLN A 248 -7.84 -23.73 -11.84
N TYR A 249 -7.70 -23.70 -10.52
CA TYR A 249 -8.22 -22.64 -9.67
C TYR A 249 -7.50 -21.29 -9.88
N GLU A 250 -6.18 -21.29 -10.05
CA GLU A 250 -5.42 -20.08 -10.39
C GLU A 250 -5.89 -19.48 -11.73
N LEU A 251 -6.07 -20.32 -12.76
CA LEU A 251 -6.59 -19.88 -14.06
C LEU A 251 -8.01 -19.34 -13.94
N THR A 252 -8.85 -19.99 -13.15
CA THR A 252 -10.22 -19.50 -12.86
C THR A 252 -10.21 -18.10 -12.29
N LEU A 253 -9.38 -17.83 -11.30
CA LEU A 253 -9.27 -16.51 -10.68
C LEU A 253 -8.70 -15.46 -11.64
N LEU A 254 -7.68 -15.81 -12.43
CA LEU A 254 -7.08 -14.89 -13.39
C LEU A 254 -8.08 -14.49 -14.50
N ASP A 255 -8.80 -15.45 -15.04
CA ASP A 255 -9.82 -15.20 -16.08
C ASP A 255 -11.02 -14.43 -15.49
N TRP A 256 -11.42 -14.73 -14.25
CA TRP A 256 -12.44 -13.95 -13.54
C TRP A 256 -12.04 -12.49 -13.41
N VAL A 257 -10.85 -12.24 -12.91
CA VAL A 257 -10.31 -10.88 -12.77
C VAL A 257 -10.32 -10.14 -14.10
N GLU A 258 -9.83 -10.76 -15.16
CA GLU A 258 -9.77 -10.13 -16.49
C GLU A 258 -11.17 -9.84 -17.05
N GLY A 259 -12.12 -10.76 -16.86
CA GLY A 259 -13.50 -10.59 -17.31
C GLY A 259 -14.31 -9.58 -16.51
N HIS A 260 -13.97 -9.36 -15.24
CA HIS A 260 -14.76 -8.59 -14.29
C HIS A 260 -14.15 -7.26 -13.83
N LYS A 261 -12.92 -6.95 -14.17
CA LYS A 261 -12.30 -5.65 -13.79
C LYS A 261 -13.07 -4.43 -14.33
N GLY A 262 -13.80 -4.58 -15.44
CA GLY A 262 -14.65 -3.54 -16.02
C GLY A 262 -13.85 -2.32 -16.47
N SER A 263 -14.23 -1.12 -16.03
CA SER A 263 -13.52 0.13 -16.33
C SER A 263 -12.32 0.38 -15.43
N LYS A 264 -12.13 -0.41 -14.36
CA LYS A 264 -10.99 -0.30 -13.47
C LYS A 264 -9.75 -0.94 -14.09
N LYS A 265 -8.58 -0.51 -13.67
CA LYS A 265 -7.31 -0.97 -14.23
C LYS A 265 -6.66 -2.04 -13.36
N TYR A 266 -6.91 -1.99 -12.06
CA TYR A 266 -6.24 -2.78 -11.04
C TYR A 266 -7.25 -3.55 -10.22
N VAL A 267 -6.81 -4.67 -9.65
CA VAL A 267 -7.68 -5.59 -8.92
C VAL A 267 -7.02 -6.12 -7.66
N ALA A 268 -7.85 -6.42 -6.67
CA ALA A 268 -7.52 -7.25 -5.53
C ALA A 268 -8.69 -8.21 -5.29
N ILE A 269 -8.45 -9.29 -4.58
CA ILE A 269 -9.47 -10.32 -4.32
C ILE A 269 -9.66 -10.46 -2.81
N ALA A 270 -10.91 -10.69 -2.38
CA ALA A 270 -11.27 -11.08 -1.03
C ALA A 270 -12.06 -12.39 -1.09
N GLY A 271 -11.43 -13.50 -0.68
CA GLY A 271 -12.02 -14.84 -0.75
C GLY A 271 -12.02 -15.53 0.60
N LYS A 272 -12.62 -16.71 0.70
CA LYS A 272 -12.59 -17.53 1.92
C LYS A 272 -12.33 -18.99 1.61
N CYS A 273 -11.77 -19.72 2.59
CA CYS A 273 -11.47 -21.13 2.46
C CYS A 273 -12.36 -22.03 3.36
N TRP A 274 -13.30 -21.45 4.11
CA TRP A 274 -14.18 -22.18 5.01
C TRP A 274 -15.55 -21.50 5.15
N PRO A 275 -16.65 -22.18 5.56
CA PRO A 275 -16.66 -23.58 6.03
C PRO A 275 -16.82 -24.63 4.93
N ALA A 276 -17.29 -24.27 3.71
CA ALA A 276 -17.68 -25.24 2.69
C ALA A 276 -16.65 -25.42 1.56
N PHE A 277 -15.69 -24.51 1.42
CA PHE A 277 -14.76 -24.49 0.29
C PHE A 277 -14.06 -25.84 0.10
N GLN A 278 -13.47 -26.41 1.17
CA GLN A 278 -12.68 -27.64 1.09
C GLN A 278 -13.53 -28.83 0.64
N THR A 279 -14.79 -28.90 1.09
CA THR A 279 -15.68 -30.01 0.75
C THR A 279 -16.19 -29.93 -0.68
N GLN A 280 -16.22 -28.75 -1.29
CA GLN A 280 -16.64 -28.53 -2.69
C GLN A 280 -15.45 -28.63 -3.63
N PHE A 281 -14.42 -27.82 -3.43
CA PHE A 281 -13.25 -27.76 -4.31
C PHE A 281 -12.26 -28.92 -4.10
N LYS A 282 -12.30 -29.61 -2.91
CA LYS A 282 -11.43 -30.71 -2.51
C LYS A 282 -9.96 -30.32 -2.25
N PHE A 283 -9.70 -29.06 -1.94
CA PHE A 283 -8.41 -28.49 -1.53
C PHE A 283 -8.62 -27.21 -0.73
N VAL A 284 -7.56 -26.57 -0.24
CA VAL A 284 -7.57 -25.21 0.32
C VAL A 284 -6.85 -24.25 -0.63
N PRO A 285 -7.30 -22.98 -0.76
CA PRO A 285 -6.80 -22.05 -1.78
C PRO A 285 -5.49 -21.35 -1.40
N CYS A 286 -4.96 -21.56 -0.18
CA CYS A 286 -3.90 -20.75 0.41
C CYS A 286 -2.67 -20.57 -0.52
N TYR A 287 -2.18 -21.66 -1.14
CA TYR A 287 -1.03 -21.59 -2.04
C TYR A 287 -1.34 -20.74 -3.29
N VAL A 288 -2.51 -20.91 -3.89
CA VAL A 288 -2.91 -20.09 -5.05
C VAL A 288 -3.04 -18.62 -4.66
N ASN A 289 -3.64 -18.34 -3.50
CA ASN A 289 -3.72 -16.98 -2.98
C ASN A 289 -2.31 -16.36 -2.82
N SER A 290 -1.34 -17.14 -2.28
CA SER A 290 0.03 -16.68 -2.13
C SER A 290 0.71 -16.37 -3.47
N ARG A 291 0.42 -17.15 -4.50
CA ARG A 291 0.96 -16.93 -5.85
C ARG A 291 0.40 -15.65 -6.49
N LEU A 292 -0.91 -15.44 -6.42
CA LEU A 292 -1.55 -14.22 -6.93
C LEU A 292 -1.03 -12.98 -6.20
N THR A 293 -0.94 -13.02 -4.88
CA THR A 293 -0.32 -11.97 -4.08
C THR A 293 1.14 -11.72 -4.50
N GLY A 294 1.89 -12.79 -4.78
CA GLY A 294 3.26 -12.72 -5.30
C GLY A 294 3.38 -12.10 -6.70
N MET A 295 2.30 -12.11 -7.49
CA MET A 295 2.20 -11.42 -8.78
C MET A 295 1.72 -9.96 -8.65
N GLY A 296 1.36 -9.51 -7.44
CA GLY A 296 0.83 -8.17 -7.19
C GLY A 296 -0.70 -8.08 -7.28
N ILE A 297 -1.40 -9.21 -7.27
CA ILE A 297 -2.86 -9.30 -7.11
C ILE A 297 -3.12 -9.81 -5.68
N PRO A 298 -3.28 -8.94 -4.67
CA PRO A 298 -3.54 -9.38 -3.31
C PRO A 298 -4.80 -10.23 -3.23
N VAL A 299 -4.71 -11.34 -2.47
CA VAL A 299 -5.86 -12.20 -2.17
C VAL A 299 -6.00 -12.32 -0.66
N SER A 300 -6.86 -11.50 -0.10
CA SER A 300 -7.14 -11.48 1.33
C SER A 300 -8.09 -12.60 1.73
N CYS A 301 -7.79 -13.29 2.82
CA CYS A 301 -8.62 -14.38 3.32
C CYS A 301 -9.86 -13.87 4.07
N GLU A 302 -10.86 -14.78 4.24
CA GLU A 302 -12.07 -14.56 5.05
C GLU A 302 -12.97 -13.42 4.57
N VAL A 303 -12.85 -13.10 3.25
CA VAL A 303 -13.56 -12.01 2.59
C VAL A 303 -13.24 -10.65 3.24
N ASP A 304 -11.98 -10.48 3.66
CA ASP A 304 -11.52 -9.23 4.26
C ASP A 304 -11.21 -8.19 3.18
N ILE A 305 -12.23 -7.45 2.78
CA ILE A 305 -12.15 -6.41 1.74
C ILE A 305 -11.13 -5.31 2.12
N TYR A 306 -11.12 -4.90 3.39
CA TYR A 306 -10.14 -3.91 3.87
C TYR A 306 -8.73 -4.48 4.01
N GLY A 307 -8.61 -5.80 4.25
CA GLY A 307 -7.35 -6.52 4.16
C GLY A 307 -6.78 -6.44 2.75
N ALA A 308 -7.58 -6.79 1.74
CA ALA A 308 -7.20 -6.72 0.33
C ALA A 308 -6.80 -5.29 -0.09
N LEU A 309 -7.54 -4.28 0.37
CA LEU A 309 -7.18 -2.87 0.14
C LEU A 309 -5.85 -2.51 0.80
N SER A 310 -5.65 -2.92 2.06
CA SER A 310 -4.41 -2.62 2.79
C SER A 310 -3.20 -3.26 2.12
N GLU A 311 -3.28 -4.56 1.78
CA GLU A 311 -2.23 -5.24 1.01
C GLU A 311 -1.95 -4.53 -0.32
N TYR A 312 -2.99 -4.07 -1.03
CA TYR A 312 -2.85 -3.38 -2.29
C TYR A 312 -2.16 -2.00 -2.15
N ILE A 313 -2.53 -1.22 -1.14
CA ILE A 313 -1.84 0.04 -0.81
C ILE A 313 -0.36 -0.23 -0.51
N GLY A 314 -0.07 -1.23 0.31
CA GLY A 314 1.30 -1.62 0.63
C GLY A 314 2.10 -2.04 -0.59
N TYR A 315 1.52 -2.83 -1.51
CA TYR A 315 2.14 -3.21 -2.78
C TYR A 315 2.51 -1.97 -3.62
N CYS A 316 1.61 -1.00 -3.71
CA CYS A 316 1.87 0.25 -4.44
C CYS A 316 2.97 1.11 -3.81
N VAL A 317 3.05 1.12 -2.48
CA VAL A 317 4.05 1.91 -1.74
C VAL A 317 5.42 1.23 -1.74
N SER A 318 5.47 -0.08 -1.47
CA SER A 318 6.72 -0.82 -1.32
C SER A 318 7.33 -1.30 -2.64
N GLU A 319 6.54 -1.35 -3.72
CA GLU A 319 6.90 -1.98 -5.00
C GLU A 319 7.32 -3.47 -4.83
N ASP A 320 6.84 -4.10 -3.77
CA ASP A 320 7.17 -5.47 -3.43
C ASP A 320 5.96 -6.23 -2.88
N ILE A 321 6.14 -7.53 -2.69
CA ILE A 321 5.14 -8.44 -2.16
C ILE A 321 4.73 -8.01 -0.75
N VAL A 322 3.43 -8.01 -0.50
CA VAL A 322 2.81 -7.76 0.81
C VAL A 322 2.07 -9.03 1.23
N THR A 323 1.79 -9.21 2.50
CA THR A 323 0.98 -10.32 3.00
C THR A 323 0.01 -9.86 4.07
N LEU A 324 -1.12 -10.57 4.20
CA LEU A 324 -2.04 -10.40 5.33
C LEU A 324 -1.66 -11.37 6.44
N LEU A 325 -1.58 -10.88 7.67
CA LEU A 325 -1.30 -11.70 8.85
C LEU A 325 -2.21 -11.34 10.03
N ASP A 326 -2.44 -12.33 10.89
CA ASP A 326 -3.05 -12.16 12.20
C ASP A 326 -2.02 -11.67 13.21
N ILE A 327 -2.39 -10.75 14.08
CA ILE A 327 -1.77 -10.65 15.41
C ILE A 327 -2.29 -11.84 16.19
N ASN A 328 -1.60 -12.97 16.06
CA ASN A 328 -2.17 -14.28 16.41
C ASN A 328 -2.00 -14.64 17.88
N ASN A 329 -0.75 -14.68 18.35
CA ASN A 329 -0.43 -15.09 19.72
C ASN A 329 0.61 -14.17 20.35
N SER A 330 0.62 -14.09 21.67
CA SER A 330 1.82 -13.66 22.38
C SER A 330 2.94 -14.68 22.18
N VAL A 331 4.18 -14.22 22.11
CA VAL A 331 5.33 -15.14 22.10
C VAL A 331 5.35 -15.94 23.42
N PRO A 332 5.45 -17.29 23.38
CA PRO A 332 5.60 -18.10 24.60
C PRO A 332 6.77 -17.63 25.46
N LYS A 333 6.62 -17.65 26.77
CA LYS A 333 7.66 -17.11 27.68
C LYS A 333 8.99 -17.85 27.58
N ASP A 334 8.95 -19.15 27.46
CA ASP A 334 10.14 -20.00 27.24
C ASP A 334 10.86 -19.62 25.93
N MET A 335 10.11 -19.47 24.83
CA MET A 335 10.68 -19.01 23.55
C MET A 335 11.32 -17.62 23.69
N TYR A 336 10.66 -16.69 24.37
CA TYR A 336 11.24 -15.36 24.62
C TYR A 336 12.53 -15.43 25.46
N GLU A 337 12.51 -16.16 26.57
CA GLU A 337 13.69 -16.27 27.45
C GLU A 337 14.88 -16.97 26.74
N GLU A 338 14.61 -17.99 25.93
CA GLU A 338 15.66 -18.77 25.24
C GLU A 338 16.18 -18.10 23.98
N SER A 339 15.31 -17.41 23.22
CA SER A 339 15.63 -17.03 21.84
C SER A 339 15.68 -15.52 21.60
N ILE A 340 15.11 -14.69 22.47
CA ILE A 340 14.97 -13.25 22.24
C ILE A 340 15.68 -12.44 23.32
N LYS A 341 15.40 -12.68 24.58
CA LYS A 341 15.93 -11.93 25.72
C LYS A 341 17.47 -11.91 25.74
N GLY A 342 18.01 -10.69 25.78
CA GLY A 342 19.45 -10.46 25.77
C GLY A 342 20.16 -10.69 24.43
N LYS A 343 19.42 -11.09 23.39
CA LYS A 343 19.92 -11.22 22.00
C LYS A 343 19.40 -10.08 21.11
N PHE A 344 18.21 -9.57 21.42
CA PHE A 344 17.55 -8.46 20.71
C PHE A 344 17.08 -7.43 21.78
N ASP A 345 17.04 -6.16 21.37
CA ASP A 345 16.61 -5.06 22.26
C ASP A 345 15.09 -4.88 22.26
N TYR A 346 14.37 -5.97 22.57
CA TYR A 346 12.91 -5.96 22.69
C TYR A 346 12.47 -6.57 24.03
N LYS A 347 11.46 -5.97 24.63
CA LYS A 347 10.74 -6.55 25.76
C LYS A 347 9.82 -7.67 25.26
N HIS A 348 9.41 -8.58 26.13
CA HIS A 348 8.41 -9.58 25.79
C HIS A 348 7.12 -8.97 25.22
N THR A 349 6.69 -7.83 25.78
CA THR A 349 5.50 -7.09 25.34
C THR A 349 5.66 -6.39 23.98
N ASP A 350 6.86 -6.31 23.45
CA ASP A 350 7.13 -5.77 22.12
C ASP A 350 7.03 -6.84 21.03
N THR A 351 6.82 -8.11 21.41
CA THR A 351 6.81 -9.26 20.50
C THR A 351 5.45 -9.94 20.40
N PHE A 352 5.14 -10.51 19.25
CA PHE A 352 3.96 -11.35 19.00
C PHE A 352 4.25 -12.37 17.90
N MET A 353 3.41 -13.39 17.81
CA MET A 353 3.41 -14.34 16.71
C MET A 353 2.50 -13.78 15.61
N GLY A 354 3.08 -13.39 14.48
CA GLY A 354 2.33 -13.08 13.25
C GLY A 354 2.08 -14.37 12.48
N PHE A 355 0.83 -14.64 12.09
CA PHE A 355 0.42 -15.91 11.51
C PHE A 355 -0.65 -15.75 10.45
N HIS A 356 -0.59 -16.56 9.41
CA HIS A 356 -1.75 -16.93 8.59
C HIS A 356 -1.60 -18.36 8.09
N CYS A 357 -2.72 -18.95 7.62
CA CYS A 357 -2.75 -20.37 7.26
C CYS A 357 -1.79 -20.78 6.12
N GLY A 358 -1.29 -19.84 5.31
CA GLY A 358 -0.35 -20.16 4.22
C GLY A 358 -0.54 -19.37 2.94
N ASN A 359 -1.10 -18.15 3.03
CA ASN A 359 -1.22 -17.21 1.90
C ASN A 359 -0.03 -16.24 1.77
N THR A 360 0.99 -16.35 2.63
CA THR A 360 2.26 -15.63 2.42
C THR A 360 3.01 -16.23 1.24
N CYS A 361 3.44 -15.38 0.31
CA CYS A 361 4.17 -15.81 -0.87
C CYS A 361 5.46 -16.55 -0.52
N SER A 362 5.76 -17.64 -1.25
CA SER A 362 6.97 -18.47 -1.09
C SER A 362 8.27 -17.66 -1.02
N LYS A 363 8.36 -16.55 -1.76
CA LYS A 363 9.51 -15.63 -1.78
C LYS A 363 9.73 -14.87 -0.46
N LYS A 364 8.74 -14.86 0.41
CA LYS A 364 8.78 -14.19 1.73
C LYS A 364 8.84 -15.21 2.89
N LEU A 365 9.03 -16.47 2.57
CA LEU A 365 9.29 -17.54 3.53
C LEU A 365 10.76 -17.95 3.47
N ALA A 366 11.37 -18.21 4.62
CA ALA A 366 12.76 -18.68 4.68
C ALA A 366 12.94 -20.07 4.02
N ALA A 367 11.93 -20.92 4.19
CA ALA A 367 11.73 -22.17 3.47
C ALA A 367 10.23 -22.49 3.53
N CYS A 368 9.71 -23.18 2.52
CA CYS A 368 8.30 -23.52 2.51
C CYS A 368 8.06 -24.93 2.00
N GLU A 369 6.99 -25.53 2.50
CA GLU A 369 6.47 -26.82 2.07
C GLU A 369 4.96 -26.76 1.90
N MET A 370 4.43 -27.37 0.84
CA MET A 370 3.00 -27.56 0.67
C MET A 370 2.52 -28.69 1.57
N LYS A 371 1.53 -28.39 2.42
CA LYS A 371 1.00 -29.33 3.41
C LYS A 371 -0.52 -29.29 3.50
N ASN A 372 -1.03 -30.00 4.50
CA ASN A 372 -2.42 -29.92 4.93
C ASN A 372 -2.63 -28.73 5.83
N GLN A 373 -3.73 -28.02 5.66
CA GLN A 373 -4.13 -26.96 6.57
C GLN A 373 -4.56 -27.56 7.93
N MET A 374 -3.70 -27.36 8.93
CA MET A 374 -3.78 -28.08 10.22
C MET A 374 -5.03 -27.74 11.04
N ILE A 375 -5.56 -26.51 10.94
CA ILE A 375 -6.76 -26.13 11.69
C ILE A 375 -7.97 -26.86 11.11
N MET A 376 -8.11 -26.89 9.78
CA MET A 376 -9.23 -27.55 9.11
C MET A 376 -9.16 -29.08 9.21
N ALA A 377 -7.95 -29.66 9.19
CA ALA A 377 -7.73 -31.09 9.34
C ALA A 377 -8.17 -31.66 10.70
N ARG A 378 -8.48 -30.79 11.69
CA ARG A 378 -9.09 -31.20 12.96
C ARG A 378 -10.56 -31.61 12.84
N ALA A 379 -11.27 -31.05 11.84
CA ALA A 379 -12.71 -31.21 11.69
C ALA A 379 -13.12 -31.82 10.34
N LEU A 380 -12.23 -31.85 9.34
CA LEU A 380 -12.49 -32.33 8.00
C LEU A 380 -11.54 -33.50 7.63
N PRO A 381 -11.90 -34.33 6.65
CA PRO A 381 -10.99 -35.32 6.10
C PRO A 381 -9.70 -34.65 5.59
N VAL A 382 -8.55 -35.25 5.91
CA VAL A 382 -7.23 -34.67 5.59
C VAL A 382 -7.06 -34.43 4.09
N GLU A 383 -7.63 -35.28 3.27
CA GLU A 383 -7.53 -35.25 1.80
C GLU A 383 -8.10 -33.94 1.19
N VAL A 384 -9.07 -33.32 1.82
CA VAL A 384 -9.68 -32.06 1.34
C VAL A 384 -9.01 -30.82 1.92
N THR A 385 -7.97 -30.96 2.74
CA THR A 385 -7.26 -29.86 3.39
C THR A 385 -5.88 -29.60 2.84
N ASN A 386 -5.51 -30.26 1.73
CA ASN A 386 -4.26 -30.03 1.00
C ASN A 386 -4.24 -28.65 0.31
N GLY A 387 -3.07 -28.04 0.19
CA GLY A 387 -2.88 -26.80 -0.60
C GLY A 387 -2.51 -25.58 0.23
N THR A 388 -2.13 -25.75 1.51
CA THR A 388 -1.52 -24.68 2.30
C THR A 388 -0.01 -24.65 2.09
N LEU A 389 0.59 -23.47 2.23
CA LEU A 389 2.03 -23.27 2.20
C LEU A 389 2.53 -22.97 3.61
N GLU A 390 3.34 -23.86 4.17
CA GLU A 390 3.90 -23.69 5.52
C GLU A 390 5.36 -23.27 5.46
N GLY A 391 5.76 -22.37 6.34
CA GLY A 391 7.14 -21.94 6.51
C GLY A 391 7.26 -20.74 7.46
N ASP A 392 8.44 -20.59 8.06
CA ASP A 392 8.77 -19.39 8.83
C ASP A 392 8.90 -18.20 7.88
N ILE A 393 8.28 -17.08 8.24
CA ILE A 393 8.42 -15.82 7.49
C ILE A 393 9.88 -15.36 7.57
N ALA A 394 10.43 -14.96 6.43
CA ALA A 394 11.82 -14.55 6.33
C ALA A 394 12.14 -13.37 7.26
N PRO A 395 13.23 -13.45 8.06
CA PRO A 395 13.63 -12.37 8.95
C PRO A 395 13.96 -11.09 8.18
N GLY A 396 13.71 -9.95 8.80
CA GLY A 396 14.02 -8.64 8.25
C GLY A 396 13.02 -7.56 8.67
N ASP A 397 13.30 -6.35 8.24
CA ASP A 397 12.47 -5.19 8.51
C ASP A 397 11.06 -5.34 7.92
N ILE A 398 10.06 -4.85 8.64
CA ILE A 398 8.67 -4.83 8.20
C ILE A 398 7.97 -3.52 8.56
N THR A 399 6.93 -3.23 7.79
CA THR A 399 5.88 -2.29 8.18
C THR A 399 4.57 -3.04 8.30
N PHE A 400 3.97 -2.99 9.48
CA PHE A 400 2.68 -3.59 9.80
C PHE A 400 1.62 -2.49 9.85
N PHE A 401 0.57 -2.60 9.05
CA PHE A 401 -0.39 -1.52 8.86
C PHE A 401 -1.77 -2.02 8.45
N ARG A 402 -2.77 -1.16 8.59
CA ARG A 402 -4.13 -1.42 8.11
C ARG A 402 -4.91 -0.12 7.92
N LEU A 403 -5.73 -0.08 6.89
CA LEU A 403 -6.84 0.84 6.71
C LEU A 403 -8.14 0.05 6.87
N GLN A 404 -9.09 0.55 7.67
CA GLN A 404 -10.35 -0.13 7.89
C GLN A 404 -11.47 0.81 8.34
N SER A 405 -12.72 0.48 7.99
CA SER A 405 -13.88 0.94 8.72
C SER A 405 -14.04 0.11 9.98
N THR A 406 -13.94 0.74 11.14
CA THR A 406 -14.04 0.10 12.45
C THR A 406 -15.49 -0.09 12.91
N SER A 407 -15.70 -0.71 14.07
CA SER A 407 -17.04 -1.10 14.57
C SER A 407 -18.03 0.07 14.75
N ASP A 408 -17.52 1.30 14.85
CA ASP A 408 -18.31 2.54 14.91
C ASP A 408 -18.53 3.20 13.52
N ALA A 409 -18.24 2.47 12.45
CA ALA A 409 -18.33 2.89 11.04
C ALA A 409 -17.45 4.09 10.67
N GLN A 410 -16.38 4.34 11.43
CA GLN A 410 -15.39 5.34 11.11
C GLN A 410 -14.20 4.71 10.36
N ILE A 411 -13.67 5.43 9.38
CA ILE A 411 -12.42 5.03 8.72
C ILE A 411 -11.25 5.40 9.62
N ARG A 412 -10.40 4.41 9.90
CA ARG A 412 -9.18 4.54 10.67
C ARG A 412 -8.05 3.75 10.04
N ALA A 413 -6.84 4.16 10.34
CA ALA A 413 -5.65 3.43 9.92
C ALA A 413 -4.65 3.34 11.07
N TYR A 414 -3.74 2.39 10.95
CA TYR A 414 -2.54 2.36 11.78
C TYR A 414 -1.32 1.98 10.97
N VAL A 415 -0.16 2.42 11.44
CA VAL A 415 1.16 2.09 10.90
C VAL A 415 2.12 1.77 12.04
N ALA A 416 2.88 0.70 11.90
CA ALA A 416 3.90 0.28 12.86
C ALA A 416 5.11 -0.29 12.11
N GLU A 417 6.31 0.16 12.45
CA GLU A 417 7.55 -0.40 11.93
C GLU A 417 8.21 -1.31 12.96
N GLY A 418 8.82 -2.37 12.48
CA GLY A 418 9.51 -3.35 13.28
C GLY A 418 10.25 -4.36 12.41
N GLU A 419 10.42 -5.56 12.92
CA GLU A 419 11.12 -6.64 12.22
C GLU A 419 10.52 -8.01 12.50
N VAL A 420 10.77 -8.96 11.60
CA VAL A 420 10.63 -10.40 11.85
C VAL A 420 11.97 -10.90 12.39
N LEU A 421 11.95 -11.46 13.59
CA LEU A 421 13.15 -11.97 14.24
C LEU A 421 13.55 -13.33 13.65
N PRO A 422 14.88 -13.64 13.55
CA PRO A 422 15.38 -14.94 13.08
C PRO A 422 15.21 -16.03 14.15
N VAL A 423 13.97 -16.28 14.56
CA VAL A 423 13.62 -17.26 15.59
C VAL A 423 12.73 -18.34 14.97
N ALA A 424 13.17 -19.59 15.01
CA ALA A 424 12.40 -20.72 14.51
C ALA A 424 11.13 -20.95 15.34
N THR A 425 9.98 -21.02 14.67
CA THR A 425 8.68 -21.02 15.36
C THR A 425 8.23 -22.40 15.83
N LYS A 426 8.73 -23.47 15.23
CA LYS A 426 8.28 -24.88 15.49
C LYS A 426 6.76 -25.03 15.41
N SER A 427 6.12 -24.30 14.51
CA SER A 427 4.67 -24.27 14.34
C SER A 427 4.26 -24.61 12.90
N PHE A 428 3.04 -24.32 12.51
CA PHE A 428 2.47 -24.55 11.19
C PHE A 428 1.95 -23.23 10.57
N GLY A 429 1.65 -23.26 9.28
CA GLY A 429 1.19 -22.09 8.52
C GLY A 429 2.36 -21.19 8.08
N GLY A 430 2.06 -20.03 7.56
CA GLY A 430 3.00 -18.93 7.38
C GLY A 430 3.09 -18.16 8.69
N ILE A 431 4.19 -18.29 9.42
CA ILE A 431 4.31 -17.78 10.79
C ILE A 431 5.69 -17.17 11.04
N GLY A 432 5.76 -16.18 11.95
CA GLY A 432 7.01 -15.57 12.36
C GLY A 432 6.91 -14.95 13.75
N VAL A 433 8.07 -14.70 14.36
CA VAL A 433 8.17 -13.88 15.57
C VAL A 433 8.39 -12.44 15.15
N PHE A 434 7.40 -11.62 15.38
CA PHE A 434 7.41 -10.19 15.08
C PHE A 434 7.81 -9.39 16.30
N ALA A 435 8.62 -8.36 16.11
CA ALA A 435 8.99 -7.41 17.13
C ALA A 435 8.69 -5.99 16.64
N ILE A 436 7.87 -5.27 17.38
CA ILE A 436 7.50 -3.87 17.12
C ILE A 436 7.74 -3.07 18.38
N PRO A 437 8.56 -2.00 18.35
CA PRO A 437 8.76 -1.13 19.52
C PRO A 437 7.43 -0.62 20.09
N GLU A 438 7.27 -0.68 21.41
CA GLU A 438 6.05 -0.25 22.11
C GLU A 438 4.78 -1.06 21.76
N MET A 439 4.92 -2.29 21.20
CA MET A 439 3.76 -3.10 20.77
C MET A 439 2.69 -3.26 21.85
N GLY A 440 3.07 -3.46 23.12
CA GLY A 440 2.10 -3.60 24.21
C GLY A 440 1.24 -2.35 24.42
N ARG A 441 1.81 -1.15 24.25
CA ARG A 441 1.06 0.12 24.29
C ARG A 441 0.24 0.33 23.02
N PHE A 442 0.82 0.04 21.88
CA PHE A 442 0.13 0.09 20.59
C PHE A 442 -1.08 -0.85 20.56
N TYR A 443 -0.92 -2.09 21.02
CA TYR A 443 -2.00 -3.07 21.14
C TYR A 443 -3.17 -2.52 21.97
N ARG A 444 -2.90 -1.95 23.15
CA ARG A 444 -3.94 -1.44 24.04
C ARG A 444 -4.54 -0.12 23.57
N HIS A 445 -3.70 0.85 23.17
CA HIS A 445 -4.13 2.24 22.98
C HIS A 445 -4.45 2.59 21.55
N VAL A 446 -4.01 1.79 20.56
CA VAL A 446 -4.37 1.94 19.16
C VAL A 446 -5.33 0.83 18.75
N LEU A 447 -4.90 -0.42 18.79
CA LEU A 447 -5.70 -1.52 18.21
C LEU A 447 -7.01 -1.75 18.97
N ILE A 448 -6.95 -1.97 20.27
CA ILE A 448 -8.17 -2.22 21.08
C ILE A 448 -9.01 -0.94 21.20
N GLN A 449 -8.38 0.20 21.49
CA GLN A 449 -9.09 1.45 21.74
C GLN A 449 -9.86 1.93 20.51
N ASN A 450 -9.32 1.70 19.31
CA ASN A 450 -9.93 2.10 18.04
C ASN A 450 -10.69 0.96 17.36
N ASN A 451 -10.90 -0.17 18.04
CA ASN A 451 -11.72 -1.30 17.56
C ASN A 451 -11.19 -1.98 16.29
N PHE A 452 -9.86 -2.07 16.11
CA PHE A 452 -9.28 -2.84 15.03
C PHE A 452 -9.38 -4.35 15.28
N PRO A 453 -9.66 -5.15 14.25
CA PRO A 453 -9.57 -6.61 14.33
C PRO A 453 -8.11 -7.09 14.29
N HIS A 454 -7.94 -8.41 14.28
CA HIS A 454 -6.61 -9.04 14.36
C HIS A 454 -5.83 -9.04 13.06
N HIS A 455 -6.45 -8.87 11.90
CA HIS A 455 -5.76 -8.80 10.61
C HIS A 455 -4.97 -7.50 10.42
N GLY A 456 -3.78 -7.60 9.87
CA GLY A 456 -2.99 -6.49 9.39
C GLY A 456 -2.20 -6.86 8.14
N ALA A 457 -1.91 -5.89 7.29
CA ALA A 457 -1.04 -6.07 6.15
C ALA A 457 0.42 -5.86 6.56
N VAL A 458 1.32 -6.62 5.97
CA VAL A 458 2.76 -6.55 6.22
C VAL A 458 3.49 -6.29 4.92
N ALA A 459 4.14 -5.15 4.81
CA ALA A 459 5.14 -4.86 3.79
C ALA A 459 6.54 -5.19 4.34
N PHE A 460 7.39 -5.79 3.51
CA PHE A 460 8.72 -6.21 3.87
C PHE A 460 9.73 -5.09 3.63
N GLY A 461 10.05 -4.36 4.67
CA GLY A 461 10.86 -3.16 4.72
C GLY A 461 10.19 -2.04 5.52
N HIS A 462 10.88 -0.92 5.73
CA HIS A 462 10.37 0.27 6.40
C HIS A 462 9.74 1.24 5.39
N PHE A 463 8.42 1.32 5.39
CA PHE A 463 7.59 2.15 4.51
C PHE A 463 6.63 3.05 5.30
N GLY A 464 6.83 3.16 6.60
CA GLY A 464 5.94 3.89 7.50
C GLY A 464 5.77 5.34 7.09
N LYS A 465 6.84 6.02 6.66
CA LYS A 465 6.80 7.40 6.18
C LYS A 465 5.79 7.59 5.05
N ALA A 466 5.87 6.77 4.01
CA ALA A 466 4.98 6.89 2.84
C ALA A 466 3.54 6.45 3.15
N LEU A 467 3.35 5.36 3.91
CA LEU A 467 2.02 4.88 4.31
C LEU A 467 1.30 5.89 5.20
N TYR A 468 2.01 6.51 6.14
CA TYR A 468 1.46 7.56 6.99
C TYR A 468 0.94 8.72 6.14
N GLU A 469 1.72 9.18 5.15
CA GLU A 469 1.31 10.26 4.25
C GLU A 469 0.14 9.86 3.33
N VAL A 470 0.07 8.61 2.87
CA VAL A 470 -1.12 8.11 2.14
C VAL A 470 -2.38 8.26 3.00
N PHE A 471 -2.35 7.80 4.25
CA PHE A 471 -3.51 7.86 5.13
C PHE A 471 -3.86 9.29 5.53
N LYS A 472 -2.86 10.13 5.79
CA LYS A 472 -3.05 11.56 6.05
C LYS A 472 -3.68 12.28 4.84
N TYR A 473 -3.23 11.96 3.62
CA TYR A 473 -3.82 12.48 2.38
C TYR A 473 -5.29 12.09 2.23
N LEU A 474 -5.69 10.91 2.70
CA LEU A 474 -7.08 10.46 2.75
C LEU A 474 -7.91 11.16 3.84
N GLY A 475 -7.33 12.08 4.59
CA GLY A 475 -8.00 12.89 5.62
C GLY A 475 -7.99 12.26 7.01
N LEU A 476 -7.16 11.24 7.26
CA LEU A 476 -7.03 10.63 8.58
C LEU A 476 -6.05 11.42 9.43
N GLU A 477 -6.52 11.91 10.56
CA GLU A 477 -5.75 12.75 11.49
C GLU A 477 -6.06 12.35 12.95
N GLY A 478 -5.21 12.77 13.87
CA GLY A 478 -5.42 12.57 15.30
C GLY A 478 -5.56 11.09 15.67
N THR A 479 -6.67 10.72 16.32
CA THR A 479 -6.91 9.33 16.77
C THR A 479 -7.30 8.38 15.63
N ASP A 480 -7.65 8.89 14.46
CA ASP A 480 -8.02 8.07 13.31
C ASP A 480 -6.80 7.51 12.57
N LEU A 481 -5.62 8.07 12.84
CA LEU A 481 -4.34 7.57 12.35
C LEU A 481 -3.41 7.21 13.50
N GLY A 482 -3.38 5.93 13.88
CA GLY A 482 -2.55 5.40 14.96
C GLY A 482 -1.18 4.94 14.47
N PHE A 483 -0.18 4.98 15.33
CA PHE A 483 1.16 4.47 15.03
C PHE A 483 1.83 3.85 16.25
N ALA A 484 2.72 2.90 16.01
CA ALA A 484 3.60 2.31 17.02
C ALA A 484 5.00 2.90 16.87
N ARG A 485 5.33 3.81 17.74
CA ARG A 485 6.66 4.40 17.88
C ARG A 485 6.82 4.94 19.28
N LYS A 486 8.03 4.95 19.78
CA LYS A 486 8.37 5.62 21.02
C LYS A 486 8.09 7.12 20.83
N ALA A 487 7.04 7.62 21.50
CA ALA A 487 6.65 9.00 21.38
C ALA A 487 7.76 9.91 21.89
N GLY A 488 8.32 10.72 21.01
CA GLY A 488 8.94 11.99 21.39
C GLY A 488 7.88 13.08 21.45
N ASP A 489 8.27 14.31 21.72
CA ASP A 489 7.41 15.48 21.63
C ASP A 489 7.20 15.85 20.15
N LEU A 490 6.36 15.09 19.44
CA LEU A 490 6.00 15.36 18.05
C LEU A 490 4.96 16.47 17.95
N TYR A 491 5.09 17.33 16.98
CA TYR A 491 3.98 18.20 16.59
C TYR A 491 2.81 17.36 16.06
N PRO A 492 1.54 17.79 16.24
CA PRO A 492 0.39 16.99 15.83
C PRO A 492 0.33 16.60 14.34
N SER A 493 1.01 17.37 13.48
CA SER A 493 1.07 17.13 12.03
C SER A 493 2.32 16.41 11.57
N GLU A 494 3.29 16.16 12.46
CA GLU A 494 4.58 15.56 12.14
C GLU A 494 4.42 14.08 11.80
N ASN A 495 5.12 13.65 10.74
CA ASN A 495 5.16 12.24 10.39
C ASN A 495 6.11 11.50 11.37
N PRO A 496 5.61 10.55 12.16
CA PRO A 496 6.42 9.87 13.17
C PRO A 496 7.51 8.96 12.59
N PHE A 497 7.52 8.75 11.27
CA PHE A 497 8.48 7.91 10.54
C PHE A 497 9.45 8.73 9.66
N ALA A 498 9.33 10.07 9.69
CA ALA A 498 10.20 10.96 8.93
C ALA A 498 11.62 11.06 9.50
#